data_bf76461c58bcf81f0551d0a7f4607b6e
#
_entry.id   bf76461c58bcf81f0551d0a7f4607b6e
#
_cell.length_a   1.000
_cell.length_b   1.000
_cell.length_c   1.000
_cell.angle_alpha   90.00
_cell.angle_beta   90.00
_cell.angle_gamma   90.00
#
_symmetry.space_group_name_H-M   'P 1'
#
loop_
_entity.id
_entity.type
_entity.pdbx_description
1 polymer ?
#
loop_
_entity_poly.entity_id
_entity_poly.type
_entity_poly.pdbx_seq_one_letter_code
_entity_poly.pdbx_strand_id
1 'polypeptide(L)'
;MADLESNLESINKYKAKRNLPFMTQDQLLIKLFNEVAYVWPRVGYPPLVTPFSQYVKNLAMMNVMALEKGKERWGMIADDIWDMILGKAGKLPGELAPEIIEKAEREGRKFFTGNPQDNYPDALDKYRKMMKENKWELGEDDEELFEYAMHPAQYEAYKSGKAKEDFLADVEKRRKEQQVGGAAEDAKPKTLTVQVDGQAYRVHGEV
;
A
#
# COMPACT_ATOMS: atom_id res chain seq x y z
N MET A 1 -9.20 0.47 -2.35
CA MET A 1 -10.20 0.40 -1.25
C MET A 1 -9.61 -0.29 -0.04
N ALA A 2 -9.03 -1.49 -0.14
CA ALA A 2 -8.46 -2.23 1.00
C ALA A 2 -7.49 -1.41 1.89
N ASP A 3 -6.62 -0.58 1.30
CA ASP A 3 -5.68 0.27 2.07
C ASP A 3 -6.38 1.33 2.93
N LEU A 4 -7.48 1.92 2.43
CA LEU A 4 -8.21 2.94 3.17
C LEU A 4 -8.94 2.34 4.38
N GLU A 5 -9.54 1.17 4.21
CA GLU A 5 -10.24 0.44 5.27
C GLU A 5 -9.27 -0.02 6.37
N SER A 6 -8.13 -0.59 5.99
CA SER A 6 -7.10 -1.01 6.94
C SER A 6 -6.53 0.16 7.75
N ASN A 7 -6.30 1.32 7.12
CA ASN A 7 -5.84 2.52 7.81
C ASN A 7 -6.91 3.08 8.74
N LEU A 8 -8.19 3.09 8.33
CA LEU A 8 -9.32 3.50 9.14
C LEU A 8 -9.45 2.61 10.39
N GLU A 9 -9.35 1.30 10.21
CA GLU A 9 -9.37 0.34 11.31
C GLU A 9 -8.23 0.60 12.31
N SER A 10 -7.02 0.86 11.82
CA SER A 10 -5.86 1.20 12.65
C SER A 10 -6.08 2.48 13.47
N ILE A 11 -6.64 3.52 12.84
CA ILE A 11 -6.99 4.78 13.53
C ILE A 11 -8.06 4.52 14.60
N ASN A 12 -9.11 3.78 14.25
CA ASN A 12 -10.21 3.53 15.17
C ASN A 12 -9.82 2.61 16.33
N LYS A 13 -8.93 1.66 16.12
CA LYS A 13 -8.30 0.87 17.21
C LYS A 13 -7.54 1.78 18.20
N TYR A 14 -6.82 2.78 17.68
CA TYR A 14 -6.12 3.76 18.52
C TYR A 14 -7.09 4.64 19.31
N LYS A 15 -8.17 5.12 18.65
CA LYS A 15 -9.22 5.95 19.26
C LYS A 15 -10.00 5.18 20.34
N ALA A 16 -10.35 3.92 20.09
CA ALA A 16 -11.02 3.05 21.05
C ALA A 16 -10.27 2.92 22.38
N LYS A 17 -8.94 2.72 22.31
CA LYS A 17 -8.08 2.62 23.50
C LYS A 17 -8.05 3.91 24.36
N ARG A 18 -8.55 5.03 23.85
CA ARG A 18 -8.54 6.36 24.50
C ARG A 18 -9.93 6.94 24.71
N ASN A 19 -10.98 6.17 24.46
CA ASN A 19 -12.37 6.61 24.51
C ASN A 19 -12.63 7.85 23.64
N LEU A 20 -11.96 7.94 22.48
CA LEU A 20 -12.18 8.98 21.49
C LEU A 20 -13.25 8.53 20.47
N PRO A 21 -14.02 9.48 19.89
CA PRO A 21 -15.02 9.17 18.88
C PRO A 21 -14.38 8.52 17.65
N PHE A 22 -15.03 7.50 17.11
CA PHE A 22 -14.57 6.83 15.90
C PHE A 22 -14.64 7.76 14.69
N MET A 23 -13.70 7.56 13.79
CA MET A 23 -13.68 8.24 12.50
C MET A 23 -14.48 7.41 11.48
N THR A 24 -15.27 8.09 10.65
CA THR A 24 -15.93 7.47 9.50
C THR A 24 -15.01 7.44 8.28
N GLN A 25 -15.34 6.63 7.29
CA GLN A 25 -14.61 6.56 6.02
C GLN A 25 -14.60 7.91 5.30
N ASP A 26 -15.73 8.61 5.28
CA ASP A 26 -15.85 9.94 4.65
C ASP A 26 -14.97 10.97 5.35
N GLN A 27 -14.92 10.96 6.67
CA GLN A 27 -14.05 11.84 7.44
C GLN A 27 -12.56 11.57 7.14
N LEU A 28 -12.17 10.29 7.04
CA LEU A 28 -10.79 9.94 6.65
C LEU A 28 -10.48 10.40 5.24
N LEU A 29 -11.41 10.23 4.30
CA LEU A 29 -11.24 10.63 2.91
C LEU A 29 -11.07 12.15 2.79
N ILE A 30 -11.92 12.93 3.46
CA ILE A 30 -11.82 14.40 3.48
C ILE A 30 -10.46 14.84 4.05
N LYS A 31 -10.03 14.24 5.17
CA LYS A 31 -8.72 14.54 5.76
C LYS A 31 -7.57 14.17 4.82
N LEU A 32 -7.67 13.06 4.13
CA LEU A 32 -6.66 12.63 3.16
C LEU A 32 -6.55 13.61 1.98
N PHE A 33 -7.65 14.06 1.40
CA PHE A 33 -7.61 15.05 0.33
C PHE A 33 -7.02 16.38 0.78
N ASN A 34 -7.40 16.86 1.96
CA ASN A 34 -6.82 18.07 2.53
C ASN A 34 -5.31 17.92 2.77
N GLU A 35 -4.89 16.75 3.24
CA GLU A 35 -3.47 16.48 3.47
C GLU A 35 -2.69 16.30 2.16
N VAL A 36 -3.28 15.72 1.12
CA VAL A 36 -2.67 15.70 -0.23
C VAL A 36 -2.46 17.12 -0.76
N ALA A 37 -3.45 18.00 -0.61
CA ALA A 37 -3.33 19.40 -0.99
C ALA A 37 -2.23 20.14 -0.19
N TYR A 38 -2.00 19.74 1.06
CA TYR A 38 -0.92 20.27 1.89
C TYR A 38 0.46 19.71 1.50
N VAL A 39 0.56 18.41 1.27
CA VAL A 39 1.82 17.68 1.00
C VAL A 39 2.36 18.01 -0.39
N TRP A 40 1.52 17.93 -1.41
CA TRP A 40 1.95 18.00 -2.81
C TRP A 40 2.83 19.22 -3.15
N PRO A 41 2.44 20.47 -2.80
CA PRO A 41 3.31 21.63 -3.03
C PRO A 41 4.60 21.58 -2.22
N ARG A 42 4.58 21.02 -1.01
CA ARG A 42 5.73 20.99 -0.10
C ARG A 42 6.81 20.00 -0.49
N VAL A 43 6.44 18.99 -1.26
CA VAL A 43 7.41 18.03 -1.83
C VAL A 43 7.81 18.39 -3.28
N GLY A 44 7.61 19.65 -3.71
CA GLY A 44 8.11 20.15 -4.99
C GLY A 44 7.23 19.82 -6.19
N TYR A 45 5.92 19.64 -6.03
CA TYR A 45 4.94 19.39 -7.10
C TYR A 45 5.32 18.22 -8.02
N PRO A 46 5.63 17.03 -7.52
CA PRO A 46 5.89 15.90 -8.39
C PRO A 46 4.70 15.65 -9.32
N PRO A 47 4.92 15.20 -10.57
CA PRO A 47 3.83 14.89 -11.48
C PRO A 47 2.97 13.78 -10.89
N LEU A 48 1.63 13.97 -10.91
CA LEU A 48 0.68 13.01 -10.31
C LEU A 48 0.40 11.83 -11.26
N VAL A 49 1.47 11.20 -11.74
CA VAL A 49 1.46 9.94 -12.48
C VAL A 49 2.15 8.86 -11.65
N THR A 50 1.89 7.60 -11.96
CA THR A 50 2.55 6.46 -11.28
C THR A 50 4.06 6.50 -11.52
N PRO A 51 4.90 6.33 -10.46
CA PRO A 51 4.55 6.02 -9.07
C PRO A 51 4.31 7.24 -8.16
N PHE A 52 4.60 8.46 -8.60
CA PHE A 52 4.65 9.67 -7.76
C PHE A 52 3.30 10.04 -7.15
N SER A 53 2.20 9.82 -7.87
CA SER A 53 0.85 9.99 -7.31
C SER A 53 0.60 9.11 -6.08
N GLN A 54 1.13 7.88 -6.09
CA GLN A 54 1.06 6.97 -4.96
C GLN A 54 1.94 7.45 -3.80
N TYR A 55 3.14 7.98 -4.09
CA TYR A 55 4.04 8.52 -3.08
C TYR A 55 3.41 9.70 -2.34
N VAL A 56 2.82 10.66 -3.07
CA VAL A 56 2.11 11.80 -2.46
C VAL A 56 0.93 11.32 -1.61
N LYS A 57 0.11 10.40 -2.14
CA LYS A 57 -1.02 9.82 -1.41
C LYS A 57 -0.56 9.08 -0.14
N ASN A 58 0.47 8.25 -0.25
CA ASN A 58 0.97 7.48 0.88
C ASN A 58 1.56 8.38 1.96
N LEU A 59 2.34 9.40 1.58
CA LEU A 59 2.89 10.36 2.51
C LEU A 59 1.78 11.17 3.23
N ALA A 60 0.77 11.60 2.49
CA ALA A 60 -0.40 12.25 3.05
C ALA A 60 -1.14 11.34 4.04
N MET A 61 -1.34 10.06 3.71
CA MET A 61 -1.97 9.10 4.62
C MET A 61 -1.15 8.89 5.90
N MET A 62 0.18 8.77 5.78
CA MET A 62 1.07 8.66 6.95
C MET A 62 0.95 9.88 7.86
N ASN A 63 0.88 11.09 7.29
CA ASN A 63 0.66 12.31 8.04
C ASN A 63 -0.70 12.32 8.74
N VAL A 64 -1.78 11.96 8.04
CA VAL A 64 -3.12 11.85 8.66
C VAL A 64 -3.09 10.89 9.84
N MET A 65 -2.49 9.72 9.67
CA MET A 65 -2.37 8.73 10.74
C MET A 65 -1.53 9.24 11.93
N ALA A 66 -0.48 10.02 11.67
CA ALA A 66 0.34 10.64 12.71
C ALA A 66 -0.46 11.70 13.48
N LEU A 67 -1.12 12.60 12.76
CA LEU A 67 -1.95 13.66 13.34
C LEU A 67 -3.10 13.11 14.20
N GLU A 68 -3.78 12.04 13.73
CA GLU A 68 -4.84 11.38 14.50
C GLU A 68 -4.32 10.71 15.78
N LYS A 69 -3.03 10.43 15.84
CA LYS A 69 -2.34 9.91 17.02
C LYS A 69 -1.65 11.00 17.88
N GLY A 70 -1.92 12.28 17.57
CA GLY A 70 -1.32 13.42 18.28
C GLY A 70 0.18 13.60 18.02
N LYS A 71 0.66 13.10 16.88
CA LYS A 71 2.05 13.26 16.43
C LYS A 71 2.14 14.32 15.35
N GLU A 72 3.36 14.76 15.08
CA GLU A 72 3.64 15.74 14.03
C GLU A 72 3.68 15.08 12.63
N ARG A 73 3.52 15.92 11.59
CA ARG A 73 3.75 15.55 10.19
C ARG A 73 5.19 15.14 9.95
N TRP A 74 5.41 14.47 8.83
CA TRP A 74 6.75 14.10 8.37
C TRP A 74 7.52 13.15 9.31
N GLY A 75 6.84 12.55 10.31
CA GLY A 75 7.47 11.62 11.24
C GLY A 75 8.11 10.42 10.56
N MET A 76 7.50 9.93 9.49
CA MET A 76 8.02 8.85 8.66
C MET A 76 7.85 9.19 7.18
N ILE A 77 8.94 9.12 6.43
CA ILE A 77 8.99 9.24 4.96
C ILE A 77 9.73 8.00 4.48
N ALA A 78 9.07 7.19 3.64
CA ALA A 78 9.67 5.97 3.09
C ALA A 78 10.83 6.29 2.14
N ASP A 79 11.77 5.36 1.97
CA ASP A 79 12.99 5.62 1.21
C ASP A 79 12.74 5.89 -0.28
N ASP A 80 11.74 5.25 -0.88
CA ASP A 80 11.31 5.53 -2.26
C ASP A 80 10.74 6.95 -2.41
N ILE A 81 10.03 7.45 -1.41
CA ILE A 81 9.54 8.83 -1.36
C ILE A 81 10.72 9.80 -1.18
N TRP A 82 11.68 9.44 -0.31
CA TRP A 82 12.92 10.20 -0.17
C TRP A 82 13.71 10.26 -1.48
N ASP A 83 13.82 9.17 -2.22
CA ASP A 83 14.52 9.13 -3.51
C ASP A 83 13.89 10.08 -4.53
N MET A 84 12.56 10.19 -4.54
CA MET A 84 11.86 11.22 -5.31
C MET A 84 12.20 12.64 -4.82
N ILE A 85 12.07 12.91 -3.53
CA ILE A 85 12.31 14.23 -2.92
C ILE A 85 13.76 14.69 -3.14
N LEU A 86 14.72 13.78 -3.00
CA LEU A 86 16.14 14.06 -3.14
C LEU A 86 16.60 14.23 -4.60
N GLY A 87 15.71 14.05 -5.58
CA GLY A 87 15.99 14.24 -6.99
C GLY A 87 16.64 13.05 -7.69
N LYS A 88 16.71 11.87 -7.06
CA LYS A 88 17.28 10.67 -7.68
C LYS A 88 16.46 10.15 -8.87
N ALA A 89 15.16 10.40 -8.87
CA ALA A 89 14.26 10.09 -9.97
C ALA A 89 14.08 11.24 -10.98
N GLY A 90 14.85 12.33 -10.82
CA GLY A 90 14.81 13.51 -11.65
C GLY A 90 14.47 14.78 -10.85
N LYS A 91 14.68 15.93 -11.49
CA LYS A 91 14.41 17.23 -10.89
C LYS A 91 12.90 17.43 -10.73
N LEU A 92 12.49 17.85 -9.54
CA LEU A 92 11.10 18.20 -9.25
C LEU A 92 10.72 19.54 -9.91
N PRO A 93 9.45 19.73 -10.31
CA PRO A 93 8.98 20.96 -10.96
C PRO A 93 9.03 22.21 -10.06
N GLY A 94 8.78 22.02 -8.77
CA GLY A 94 8.75 23.11 -7.78
C GLY A 94 9.83 23.00 -6.73
N GLU A 95 9.87 23.98 -5.86
CA GLU A 95 10.81 24.02 -4.72
C GLU A 95 10.26 23.18 -3.57
N LEU A 96 11.17 22.58 -2.81
CA LEU A 96 10.83 21.87 -1.57
C LEU A 96 10.55 22.86 -0.45
N ALA A 97 9.61 22.55 0.41
CA ALA A 97 9.36 23.33 1.61
C ALA A 97 10.58 23.27 2.57
N PRO A 98 10.87 24.36 3.31
CA PRO A 98 11.99 24.41 4.24
C PRO A 98 12.03 23.26 5.24
N GLU A 99 10.89 22.87 5.78
CA GLU A 99 10.77 21.77 6.74
C GLU A 99 11.21 20.41 6.17
N ILE A 100 11.07 20.20 4.85
CA ILE A 100 11.53 18.98 4.18
C ILE A 100 13.05 19.01 4.00
N ILE A 101 13.60 20.17 3.65
CA ILE A 101 15.04 20.37 3.50
C ILE A 101 15.73 20.16 4.85
N GLU A 102 15.26 20.83 5.90
CA GLU A 102 15.79 20.70 7.26
C GLU A 102 15.72 19.24 7.78
N LYS A 103 14.63 18.54 7.44
CA LYS A 103 14.50 17.12 7.79
C LYS A 103 15.51 16.25 7.04
N ALA A 104 15.73 16.51 5.75
CA ALA A 104 16.73 15.80 4.96
C ALA A 104 18.13 16.00 5.54
N GLU A 105 18.50 17.23 5.89
CA GLU A 105 19.77 17.57 6.52
C GLU A 105 19.96 16.88 7.87
N ARG A 106 18.94 16.93 8.73
CA ARG A 106 18.95 16.29 10.05
C ARG A 106 19.11 14.77 9.97
N GLU A 107 18.55 14.14 8.92
CA GLU A 107 18.70 12.71 8.66
C GLU A 107 19.96 12.36 7.87
N GLY A 108 20.81 13.35 7.56
CA GLY A 108 22.06 13.15 6.80
C GLY A 108 21.83 12.73 5.34
N ARG A 109 20.65 13.02 4.79
CA ARG A 109 20.31 12.71 3.39
C ARG A 109 20.93 13.76 2.47
N LYS A 110 21.39 13.30 1.30
CA LYS A 110 22.05 14.17 0.32
C LYS A 110 21.18 14.30 -0.92
N PHE A 111 21.00 15.56 -1.38
CA PHE A 111 20.34 15.84 -2.64
C PHE A 111 21.19 15.37 -3.81
N PHE A 112 20.55 14.78 -4.78
CA PHE A 112 21.17 14.26 -5.99
C PHE A 112 21.04 15.30 -7.12
N THR A 113 22.16 15.63 -7.76
CA THR A 113 22.22 16.62 -8.86
C THR A 113 22.78 16.03 -10.15
N GLY A 114 23.09 14.73 -10.16
CA GLY A 114 23.61 14.02 -11.31
C GLY A 114 22.53 13.60 -12.31
N ASN A 115 22.90 12.74 -13.25
CA ASN A 115 21.94 12.13 -14.16
C ASN A 115 21.13 11.06 -13.40
N PRO A 116 19.78 11.15 -13.35
CA PRO A 116 18.94 10.17 -12.66
C PRO A 116 19.17 8.72 -13.11
N GLN A 117 19.54 8.51 -14.37
CA GLN A 117 19.82 7.18 -14.92
C GLN A 117 20.99 6.49 -14.20
N ASP A 118 21.93 7.25 -13.66
CA ASP A 118 23.08 6.69 -12.93
C ASP A 118 22.67 5.99 -11.62
N ASN A 119 21.46 6.29 -11.11
CA ASN A 119 20.89 5.61 -9.95
C ASN A 119 20.25 4.26 -10.28
N TYR A 120 20.06 3.96 -11.55
CA TYR A 120 19.40 2.74 -12.04
C TYR A 120 20.32 2.00 -13.01
N PRO A 121 21.45 1.41 -12.52
CA PRO A 121 22.35 0.66 -13.36
C PRO A 121 21.63 -0.55 -13.97
N ASP A 122 22.07 -0.97 -15.15
CA ASP A 122 21.61 -2.19 -15.76
C ASP A 122 21.88 -3.40 -14.84
N ALA A 123 20.82 -4.06 -14.43
CA ALA A 123 20.89 -5.18 -13.49
C ALA A 123 20.78 -6.56 -14.18
N LEU A 124 20.52 -6.63 -15.49
CA LEU A 124 20.26 -7.89 -16.18
C LEU A 124 21.45 -8.85 -16.11
N ASP A 125 22.67 -8.35 -16.26
CA ASP A 125 23.88 -9.19 -16.15
C ASP A 125 24.05 -9.78 -14.75
N LYS A 126 23.71 -9.01 -13.70
CA LYS A 126 23.69 -9.50 -12.31
C LYS A 126 22.70 -10.66 -12.16
N TYR A 127 21.45 -10.47 -12.61
CA TYR A 127 20.42 -11.50 -12.47
C TYR A 127 20.71 -12.70 -13.35
N ARG A 128 21.25 -12.52 -14.55
CA ARG A 128 21.71 -13.62 -15.43
C ARG A 128 22.77 -14.47 -14.74
N LYS A 129 23.72 -13.85 -14.03
CA LYS A 129 24.73 -14.56 -13.25
C LYS A 129 24.10 -15.35 -12.10
N MET A 130 23.19 -14.73 -11.34
CA MET A 130 22.49 -15.36 -10.23
C MET A 130 21.64 -16.56 -10.71
N MET A 131 20.95 -16.45 -11.85
CA MET A 131 20.21 -17.56 -12.43
C MET A 131 21.12 -18.75 -12.79
N LYS A 132 22.29 -18.48 -13.39
CA LYS A 132 23.28 -19.52 -13.69
C LYS A 132 23.80 -20.20 -12.41
N GLU A 133 24.10 -19.44 -11.37
CA GLU A 133 24.56 -19.95 -10.08
C GLU A 133 23.50 -20.84 -9.43
N ASN A 134 22.24 -20.48 -9.53
CA ASN A 134 21.10 -21.25 -9.02
C ASN A 134 20.63 -22.36 -9.97
N LYS A 135 21.25 -22.51 -11.14
CA LYS A 135 20.85 -23.47 -12.19
C LYS A 135 19.40 -23.29 -12.66
N TRP A 136 18.95 -22.06 -12.70
CA TRP A 136 17.64 -21.69 -13.26
C TRP A 136 17.76 -21.45 -14.76
N GLU A 137 16.75 -21.87 -15.52
CA GLU A 137 16.70 -21.67 -16.96
C GLU A 137 16.36 -20.20 -17.27
N LEU A 138 16.96 -19.66 -18.34
CA LEU A 138 16.74 -18.28 -18.77
C LEU A 138 15.45 -18.11 -19.60
N GLY A 139 14.84 -19.21 -20.05
CA GLY A 139 13.79 -19.20 -21.06
C GLY A 139 14.35 -19.14 -22.49
N GLU A 140 13.48 -19.25 -23.48
CA GLU A 140 13.91 -19.25 -24.92
C GLU A 140 14.41 -17.87 -25.37
N ASP A 141 13.87 -16.78 -24.77
CA ASP A 141 14.12 -15.39 -25.15
C ASP A 141 14.37 -14.49 -23.93
N ASP A 142 15.05 -15.01 -22.92
CA ASP A 142 15.35 -14.30 -21.66
C ASP A 142 14.11 -13.90 -20.84
N GLU A 143 12.92 -14.43 -21.11
CA GLU A 143 11.68 -14.09 -20.41
C GLU A 143 11.80 -14.31 -18.90
N GLU A 144 12.31 -15.48 -18.49
CA GLU A 144 12.54 -15.81 -17.07
C GLU A 144 13.55 -14.86 -16.41
N LEU A 145 14.55 -14.38 -17.17
CA LEU A 145 15.50 -13.38 -16.69
C LEU A 145 14.82 -12.03 -16.40
N PHE A 146 13.92 -11.60 -17.30
CA PHE A 146 13.17 -10.36 -17.08
C PHE A 146 12.22 -10.49 -15.90
N GLU A 147 11.52 -11.60 -15.76
CA GLU A 147 10.68 -11.84 -14.58
C GLU A 147 11.48 -11.76 -13.28
N TYR A 148 12.65 -12.40 -13.24
CA TYR A 148 13.51 -12.35 -12.08
C TYR A 148 14.00 -10.94 -11.79
N ALA A 149 14.45 -10.21 -12.81
CA ALA A 149 14.95 -8.84 -12.64
C ALA A 149 13.86 -7.87 -12.17
N MET A 150 12.62 -8.05 -12.61
CA MET A 150 11.48 -7.21 -12.24
C MET A 150 10.90 -7.53 -10.85
N HIS A 151 10.92 -8.81 -10.45
CA HIS A 151 10.27 -9.29 -9.23
C HIS A 151 11.14 -10.29 -8.45
N PRO A 152 12.36 -9.91 -8.01
CA PRO A 152 13.34 -10.87 -7.50
C PRO A 152 12.85 -11.67 -6.30
N ALA A 153 12.23 -11.05 -5.32
CA ALA A 153 11.76 -11.74 -4.12
C ALA A 153 10.62 -12.73 -4.43
N GLN A 154 9.68 -12.35 -5.30
CA GLN A 154 8.58 -13.21 -5.72
C GLN A 154 9.09 -14.38 -6.57
N TYR A 155 10.02 -14.12 -7.48
CA TYR A 155 10.63 -15.13 -8.31
C TYR A 155 11.39 -16.18 -7.50
N GLU A 156 12.20 -15.74 -6.53
CA GLU A 156 12.91 -16.63 -5.61
C GLU A 156 11.94 -17.47 -4.76
N ALA A 157 10.87 -16.86 -4.25
CA ALA A 157 9.84 -17.59 -3.51
C ALA A 157 9.10 -18.62 -4.39
N TYR A 158 8.89 -18.32 -5.67
CA TYR A 158 8.32 -19.25 -6.63
C TYR A 158 9.28 -20.42 -6.93
N LYS A 159 10.52 -20.13 -7.28
CA LYS A 159 11.53 -21.17 -7.63
C LYS A 159 11.91 -22.05 -6.44
N SER A 160 11.89 -21.52 -5.21
CA SER A 160 12.12 -22.31 -3.98
C SER A 160 10.92 -23.17 -3.57
N GLY A 161 9.76 -22.99 -4.19
CA GLY A 161 8.51 -23.66 -3.80
C GLY A 161 7.78 -23.02 -2.62
N LYS A 162 8.39 -22.05 -1.94
CA LYS A 162 7.80 -21.36 -0.77
C LYS A 162 6.46 -20.68 -1.10
N ALA A 163 6.37 -20.02 -2.24
CA ALA A 163 5.12 -19.37 -2.66
C ALA A 163 3.95 -20.37 -2.78
N LYS A 164 4.24 -21.59 -3.25
CA LYS A 164 3.23 -22.65 -3.35
C LYS A 164 2.82 -23.17 -1.96
N GLU A 165 3.77 -23.35 -1.07
CA GLU A 165 3.50 -23.79 0.31
C GLU A 165 2.66 -22.77 1.06
N ASP A 166 3.04 -21.49 1.01
CA ASP A 166 2.31 -20.38 1.63
C ASP A 166 0.89 -20.26 1.07
N PHE A 167 0.73 -20.38 -0.25
CA PHE A 167 -0.59 -20.37 -0.90
C PHE A 167 -1.47 -21.54 -0.43
N LEU A 168 -0.95 -22.76 -0.38
CA LEU A 168 -1.70 -23.92 0.07
C LEU A 168 -2.12 -23.80 1.54
N ALA A 169 -1.23 -23.28 2.38
CA ALA A 169 -1.53 -23.02 3.79
C ALA A 169 -2.65 -21.98 3.95
N ASP A 170 -2.63 -20.90 3.17
CA ASP A 170 -3.68 -19.89 3.18
C ASP A 170 -5.03 -20.45 2.68
N VAL A 171 -5.03 -21.27 1.62
CA VAL A 171 -6.24 -21.95 1.13
C VAL A 171 -6.83 -22.88 2.20
N GLU A 172 -6.01 -23.65 2.89
CA GLU A 172 -6.49 -24.51 3.98
C GLU A 172 -7.05 -23.69 5.15
N LYS A 173 -6.41 -22.58 5.50
CA LYS A 173 -6.88 -21.68 6.54
C LYS A 173 -8.26 -21.10 6.17
N ARG A 174 -8.42 -20.59 4.97
CA ARG A 174 -9.72 -20.05 4.47
C ARG A 174 -10.81 -21.12 4.44
N ARG A 175 -10.49 -22.34 4.04
CA ARG A 175 -11.46 -23.46 4.07
C ARG A 175 -11.92 -23.77 5.49
N LYS A 176 -11.01 -23.78 6.47
CA LYS A 176 -11.36 -24.00 7.88
C LYS A 176 -12.22 -22.86 8.43
N GLU A 177 -11.90 -21.60 8.10
CA GLU A 177 -12.67 -20.42 8.51
C GLU A 177 -14.09 -20.45 7.91
N GLN A 178 -14.24 -20.84 6.65
CA GLN A 178 -15.56 -21.01 6.01
C GLN A 178 -16.38 -22.15 6.62
N GLN A 179 -15.75 -23.25 6.98
CA GLN A 179 -16.45 -24.36 7.65
C GLN A 179 -16.90 -23.99 9.06
N VAL A 180 -16.16 -23.16 9.78
CA VAL A 180 -16.53 -22.68 11.12
C VAL A 180 -17.60 -21.57 11.03
N GLY A 181 -17.55 -20.70 10.02
CA GLY A 181 -18.54 -19.65 9.78
C GLY A 181 -19.88 -20.19 9.24
N GLY A 182 -19.84 -21.21 8.37
CA GLY A 182 -21.05 -21.82 7.82
C GLY A 182 -21.91 -22.61 8.84
N ALA A 183 -21.30 -23.12 9.90
CA ALA A 183 -22.06 -23.82 10.95
C ALA A 183 -22.89 -22.89 11.85
N ALA A 184 -22.67 -21.57 11.80
CA ALA A 184 -23.40 -20.58 12.61
C ALA A 184 -24.51 -19.84 11.84
N GLU A 185 -24.50 -19.83 10.51
CA GLU A 185 -25.50 -19.13 9.69
C GLU A 185 -26.69 -19.98 9.23
N ASP A 186 -26.57 -21.30 9.24
CA ASP A 186 -27.65 -22.22 8.78
C ASP A 186 -28.81 -22.44 9.76
N ALA A 187 -28.82 -21.74 10.90
CA ALA A 187 -29.80 -22.01 11.96
C ALA A 187 -30.98 -21.02 12.06
N LYS A 188 -31.11 -20.02 11.17
CA LYS A 188 -32.26 -19.10 11.18
C LYS A 188 -32.84 -18.87 9.78
N PRO A 189 -34.11 -19.20 9.54
CA PRO A 189 -34.75 -18.84 8.28
C PRO A 189 -34.74 -17.30 8.13
N LYS A 190 -34.16 -16.80 7.05
CA LYS A 190 -34.16 -15.37 6.76
C LYS A 190 -35.56 -14.96 6.33
N THR A 191 -36.26 -14.25 7.21
CA THR A 191 -37.55 -13.65 6.89
C THR A 191 -37.34 -12.23 6.45
N LEU A 192 -37.63 -11.91 5.20
CA LEU A 192 -37.63 -10.55 4.67
C LEU A 192 -39.06 -10.00 4.73
N THR A 193 -39.20 -8.80 5.28
CA THR A 193 -40.48 -8.06 5.22
C THR A 193 -40.35 -7.02 4.10
N VAL A 194 -41.15 -7.15 3.05
CA VAL A 194 -41.20 -6.24 1.92
C VAL A 194 -42.51 -5.48 2.00
N GLN A 195 -42.46 -4.15 1.93
CA GLN A 195 -43.66 -3.31 1.82
C GLN A 195 -43.94 -2.95 0.35
N VAL A 196 -45.13 -3.27 -0.13
CA VAL A 196 -45.63 -2.90 -1.44
C VAL A 196 -46.97 -2.22 -1.24
N ASP A 197 -47.17 -1.02 -1.78
CA ASP A 197 -48.41 -0.25 -1.69
C ASP A 197 -48.99 -0.09 -0.27
N GLY A 198 -48.07 0.07 0.73
CA GLY A 198 -48.47 0.23 2.13
C GLY A 198 -48.81 -1.05 2.88
N GLN A 199 -48.80 -2.22 2.23
CA GLN A 199 -48.99 -3.53 2.85
C GLN A 199 -47.66 -4.25 3.06
N ALA A 200 -47.48 -4.85 4.24
CA ALA A 200 -46.28 -5.60 4.59
C ALA A 200 -46.43 -7.09 4.28
N TYR A 201 -45.55 -7.60 3.44
CA TYR A 201 -45.48 -9.03 3.08
C TYR A 201 -44.26 -9.68 3.74
N ARG A 202 -44.43 -10.79 4.40
CA ARG A 202 -43.33 -11.62 4.91
C ARG A 202 -42.98 -12.68 3.87
N VAL A 203 -41.76 -12.64 3.36
CA VAL A 203 -41.25 -13.64 2.42
C VAL A 203 -40.28 -14.55 3.16
N HIS A 204 -40.55 -15.84 3.17
CA HIS A 204 -39.65 -16.87 3.66
C HIS A 204 -38.85 -17.40 2.48
N GLY A 205 -37.53 -17.25 2.51
CA GLY A 205 -36.63 -17.87 1.53
C GLY A 205 -36.07 -19.16 2.11
N GLU A 206 -36.33 -20.29 1.46
CA GLU A 206 -35.52 -21.49 1.59
C GLU A 206 -34.36 -21.37 0.60
N VAL A 207 -33.12 -21.52 1.08
CA VAL A 207 -31.91 -21.59 0.24
C VAL A 207 -31.41 -23.02 0.32
#